data_b2b87799752d4384208bd8670f88bfdc
#
_entry.id   b2b87799752d4384208bd8670f88bfdc
#
_cell.length_a   1.000
_cell.length_b   1.000
_cell.length_c   1.000
_cell.angle_alpha   90.00
_cell.angle_beta   90.00
_cell.angle_gamma   90.00
#
_symmetry.space_group_name_H-M   'P 1'
#
loop_
_entity.id
_entity.type
_entity.pdbx_description
1 polymer ?
#
loop_
_entity_poly.entity_id
_entity_poly.type
_entity_poly.pdbx_seq_one_letter_code
_entity_poly.pdbx_strand_id
1 'polypeptide(L)'
;RYEDQILGLFGRKEVALFPPHGLEEGRSFFAEPARLADGKSAPGRRYLGVMSPSLGSTQTVQARVAAATLQAGPQIPDPADRDGYWTNLNFLNSLRELGNTLSLLDSDVPDYLVGLQRRDGITPRYPRNKMELTSRRRSDEIPKAIEELELGLPHPDCADGAKCVSSGSCPENAKCVDICLASNIIEVGVDIDRLGLMTIVGQPKTTAQYIQVSGRVGRNVKTPGLVITIYGAAKPRDRSHYERFRTYHQQLYAQVEPTSVTPFAEPVLKRALHAAAISRMRQLNPSLGPSPFPQAEFEDSIALLRSRAALVDSEELPVFDQWVAERSRQWAKGERTTWATVSYFNGDPKQGLMRPAGDLADPGNKNITWETPMSMRSVDAECQLSVTLDYLDDNLNEPEVQP
;
A
#
# COMPACT_ATOMS: atom_id res chain seq x y z
N ARG A 1 -7.16 21.54 -8.48
CA ARG A 1 -8.63 21.53 -8.64
C ARG A 1 -9.06 20.27 -9.39
N TYR A 2 -10.30 19.83 -9.23
CA TYR A 2 -10.79 18.64 -9.94
C TYR A 2 -10.84 18.87 -11.47
N GLU A 3 -11.09 20.09 -11.91
CA GLU A 3 -11.05 20.45 -13.33
C GLU A 3 -9.68 20.18 -13.95
N ASP A 4 -8.59 20.53 -13.25
CA ASP A 4 -7.23 20.30 -13.72
C ASP A 4 -6.90 18.80 -13.79
N GLN A 5 -7.40 18.02 -12.83
CA GLN A 5 -7.25 16.56 -12.85
C GLN A 5 -8.01 15.93 -14.02
N ILE A 6 -9.24 16.36 -14.27
CA ILE A 6 -10.05 15.84 -15.38
C ILE A 6 -9.46 16.27 -16.73
N LEU A 7 -8.93 17.50 -16.83
CA LEU A 7 -8.21 17.93 -18.02
C LEU A 7 -6.98 17.04 -18.25
N GLY A 8 -6.16 16.80 -17.21
CA GLY A 8 -4.97 15.95 -17.30
C GLY A 8 -5.29 14.50 -17.69
N LEU A 9 -6.33 13.91 -17.10
CA LEU A 9 -6.70 12.52 -17.36
C LEU A 9 -7.45 12.31 -18.68
N PHE A 10 -8.41 13.18 -18.98
CA PHE A 10 -9.39 12.96 -20.06
C PHE A 10 -9.29 14.00 -21.18
N GLY A 11 -8.55 15.10 -21.01
CA GLY A 11 -8.47 16.22 -21.93
C GLY A 11 -9.82 16.94 -22.11
N ARG A 12 -10.70 16.90 -21.10
CA ARG A 12 -12.02 17.54 -21.12
C ARG A 12 -11.97 18.84 -20.33
N LYS A 13 -12.49 19.91 -20.90
CA LYS A 13 -12.59 21.24 -20.26
C LYS A 13 -13.94 21.46 -19.60
N GLU A 14 -14.99 20.90 -20.16
CA GLU A 14 -16.33 20.99 -19.59
C GLU A 14 -16.54 19.86 -18.60
N VAL A 15 -16.61 20.21 -17.33
CA VAL A 15 -16.66 19.28 -16.19
C VAL A 15 -17.66 19.80 -15.16
N ALA A 16 -18.50 18.91 -14.67
CA ALA A 16 -19.38 19.18 -13.53
C ALA A 16 -19.07 18.22 -12.39
N LEU A 17 -18.98 18.74 -11.17
CA LEU A 17 -18.87 17.94 -9.96
C LEU A 17 -20.26 17.50 -9.51
N PHE A 18 -20.47 16.18 -9.43
CA PHE A 18 -21.70 15.61 -8.90
C PHE A 18 -21.39 14.45 -7.93
N PRO A 19 -22.02 14.40 -6.76
CA PRO A 19 -22.93 15.43 -6.21
C PRO A 19 -22.16 16.70 -5.80
N PRO A 20 -22.82 17.85 -5.79
CA PRO A 20 -22.24 19.06 -5.20
C PRO A 20 -22.01 18.83 -3.69
N HIS A 21 -21.12 19.62 -3.11
CA HIS A 21 -20.89 19.58 -1.66
C HIS A 21 -22.20 19.88 -0.92
N GLY A 22 -22.54 19.02 0.05
CA GLY A 22 -23.68 19.26 0.95
C GLY A 22 -23.41 20.41 1.91
N LEU A 23 -24.48 20.96 2.50
CA LEU A 23 -24.38 21.99 3.54
C LEU A 23 -23.84 21.44 4.87
N GLU A 24 -24.05 20.14 5.12
CA GLU A 24 -23.59 19.44 6.31
C GLU A 24 -22.56 18.38 5.93
N GLU A 25 -21.54 18.23 6.77
CA GLU A 25 -20.52 17.19 6.59
C GLU A 25 -21.14 15.79 6.68
N GLY A 26 -20.70 14.89 5.78
CA GLY A 26 -21.22 13.52 5.72
C GLY A 26 -22.57 13.39 5.03
N ARG A 27 -23.22 14.49 4.68
CA ARG A 27 -24.46 14.50 3.88
C ARG A 27 -24.15 14.73 2.41
N SER A 28 -24.63 13.85 1.55
CA SER A 28 -24.53 13.99 0.10
C SER A 28 -25.82 13.49 -0.55
N PHE A 29 -25.92 13.62 -1.86
CA PHE A 29 -27.02 13.01 -2.62
C PHE A 29 -27.14 11.49 -2.42
N PHE A 30 -26.00 10.81 -2.21
CA PHE A 30 -25.93 9.35 -2.11
C PHE A 30 -25.88 8.81 -0.69
N ALA A 31 -25.59 9.64 0.31
CA ALA A 31 -25.37 9.17 1.67
C ALA A 31 -25.86 10.17 2.71
N GLU A 32 -26.44 9.63 3.77
CA GLU A 32 -26.76 10.35 4.99
C GLU A 32 -26.10 9.70 6.20
N PRO A 33 -25.71 10.48 7.22
CA PRO A 33 -25.25 9.92 8.47
C PRO A 33 -26.29 9.00 9.09
N ALA A 34 -25.93 7.75 9.35
CA ALA A 34 -26.81 6.79 10.00
C ALA A 34 -27.15 7.26 11.41
N ARG A 35 -28.44 7.21 11.77
CA ARG A 35 -28.95 7.58 13.10
C ARG A 35 -29.66 6.41 13.75
N LEU A 36 -29.54 6.34 15.07
CA LEU A 36 -30.30 5.42 15.91
C LEU A 36 -31.75 5.91 16.05
N ALA A 37 -32.63 5.05 16.55
CA ALA A 37 -34.03 5.38 16.78
C ALA A 37 -34.24 6.57 17.74
N ASP A 38 -33.28 6.83 18.63
CA ASP A 38 -33.26 7.96 19.56
C ASP A 38 -32.71 9.27 18.93
N GLY A 39 -32.39 9.25 17.62
CA GLY A 39 -31.85 10.40 16.86
C GLY A 39 -30.34 10.61 17.01
N LYS A 40 -29.66 9.85 17.87
CA LYS A 40 -28.20 9.92 17.99
C LYS A 40 -27.52 9.31 16.77
N SER A 41 -26.27 9.73 16.51
CA SER A 41 -25.47 9.12 15.46
C SER A 41 -25.25 7.62 15.75
N ALA A 42 -25.43 6.80 14.72
CA ALA A 42 -25.11 5.38 14.82
C ALA A 42 -23.62 5.17 15.08
N PRO A 43 -23.23 4.08 15.74
CA PRO A 43 -21.82 3.74 15.94
C PRO A 43 -21.07 3.68 14.60
N GLY A 44 -19.93 4.37 14.54
CA GLY A 44 -19.07 4.40 13.35
C GLY A 44 -17.61 4.26 13.75
N ARG A 45 -16.68 4.68 12.89
CA ARG A 45 -15.26 4.73 13.26
C ARG A 45 -15.01 5.80 14.31
N ARG A 46 -14.27 5.40 15.33
CA ARG A 46 -13.80 6.31 16.37
C ARG A 46 -12.29 6.49 16.21
N TYR A 47 -11.86 7.73 16.17
CA TYR A 47 -10.45 8.09 16.01
C TYR A 47 -9.89 8.54 17.37
N LEU A 48 -8.70 8.04 17.71
CA LEU A 48 -7.96 8.39 18.91
C LEU A 48 -6.54 8.79 18.55
N GLY A 49 -6.14 9.99 18.90
CA GLY A 49 -4.76 10.48 18.76
C GLY A 49 -3.98 10.28 20.06
N VAL A 50 -2.82 9.65 19.97
CA VAL A 50 -1.92 9.43 21.10
C VAL A 50 -0.57 10.06 20.83
N MET A 51 -0.12 10.95 21.69
CA MET A 51 1.23 11.54 21.67
C MET A 51 1.72 11.71 23.11
N SER A 52 2.97 11.39 23.35
CA SER A 52 3.57 11.62 24.66
C SER A 52 4.90 12.37 24.51
N PRO A 53 4.93 13.67 24.80
CA PRO A 53 6.17 14.46 24.74
C PRO A 53 7.14 14.12 25.87
N SER A 54 6.66 13.57 26.99
CA SER A 54 7.48 13.19 28.13
C SER A 54 8.18 11.84 28.00
N LEU A 55 7.68 10.97 27.13
CA LEU A 55 8.34 9.71 26.79
C LEU A 55 9.31 10.00 25.64
N GLY A 56 10.59 9.99 25.87
CA GLY A 56 11.63 10.39 24.91
C GLY A 56 11.64 9.64 23.56
N SER A 57 10.81 8.59 23.42
CA SER A 57 10.72 7.79 22.20
C SER A 57 9.28 7.46 21.81
N THR A 58 8.94 7.66 20.55
CA THR A 58 7.68 7.19 19.96
C THR A 58 7.53 5.67 20.08
N GLN A 59 8.63 4.93 20.07
CA GLN A 59 8.67 3.48 20.23
C GLN A 59 8.11 3.04 21.60
N THR A 60 8.46 3.76 22.67
CA THR A 60 7.90 3.49 24.00
C THR A 60 6.38 3.68 24.05
N VAL A 61 5.86 4.72 23.36
CA VAL A 61 4.41 4.94 23.23
C VAL A 61 3.78 3.79 22.46
N GLN A 62 4.42 3.37 21.36
CA GLN A 62 3.95 2.28 20.53
C GLN A 62 3.88 0.95 21.29
N ALA A 63 4.91 0.60 22.06
CA ALA A 63 4.91 -0.60 22.89
C ALA A 63 3.76 -0.59 23.92
N ARG A 64 3.52 0.56 24.57
CA ARG A 64 2.42 0.71 25.52
C ARG A 64 1.05 0.63 24.88
N VAL A 65 0.85 1.23 23.71
CA VAL A 65 -0.41 1.13 22.95
C VAL A 65 -0.64 -0.32 22.48
N ALA A 66 0.39 -0.98 21.98
CA ALA A 66 0.30 -2.40 21.58
C ALA A 66 -0.08 -3.28 22.78
N ALA A 67 0.56 -3.13 23.94
CA ALA A 67 0.23 -3.87 25.13
C ALA A 67 -1.20 -3.57 25.62
N ALA A 68 -1.64 -2.33 25.61
CA ALA A 68 -2.99 -1.95 26.02
C ALA A 68 -4.06 -2.57 25.10
N THR A 69 -3.85 -2.52 23.78
CA THR A 69 -4.79 -3.10 22.80
C THR A 69 -4.84 -4.62 22.88
N LEU A 70 -3.71 -5.30 23.09
CA LEU A 70 -3.68 -6.74 23.34
C LEU A 70 -4.47 -7.12 24.59
N GLN A 71 -4.29 -6.37 25.69
CA GLN A 71 -4.98 -6.64 26.95
C GLN A 71 -6.47 -6.31 26.91
N ALA A 72 -6.90 -5.34 26.10
CA ALA A 72 -8.29 -4.93 26.00
C ALA A 72 -9.18 -6.02 25.38
N GLY A 73 -8.68 -6.72 24.37
CA GLY A 73 -9.44 -7.75 23.65
C GLY A 73 -10.12 -8.77 24.57
N PRO A 74 -9.37 -9.50 25.44
CA PRO A 74 -9.95 -10.48 26.36
C PRO A 74 -10.94 -9.90 27.37
N GLN A 75 -10.92 -8.60 27.64
CA GLN A 75 -11.79 -7.93 28.60
C GLN A 75 -13.15 -7.53 28.00
N ILE A 76 -13.34 -7.64 26.69
CA ILE A 76 -14.62 -7.38 26.04
C ILE A 76 -15.59 -8.51 26.47
N PRO A 77 -16.70 -8.17 27.15
CA PRO A 77 -17.58 -9.19 27.73
C PRO A 77 -18.26 -10.07 26.67
N ASP A 78 -18.80 -9.44 25.62
CA ASP A 78 -19.50 -10.15 24.56
C ASP A 78 -18.49 -10.84 23.62
N PRO A 79 -18.57 -12.16 23.48
CA PRO A 79 -17.72 -12.90 22.55
C PRO A 79 -17.85 -12.47 21.08
N ALA A 80 -19.04 -12.09 20.65
CA ALA A 80 -19.28 -11.65 19.29
C ALA A 80 -18.62 -10.30 18.99
N ASP A 81 -18.60 -9.40 19.99
CA ASP A 81 -17.93 -8.11 19.87
C ASP A 81 -16.39 -8.25 19.98
N ARG A 82 -15.94 -9.26 20.72
CA ARG A 82 -14.51 -9.49 21.01
C ARG A 82 -13.71 -9.77 19.74
N ASP A 83 -14.25 -10.54 18.81
CA ASP A 83 -13.56 -10.92 17.58
C ASP A 83 -13.11 -9.70 16.78
N GLY A 84 -13.95 -8.70 16.64
CA GLY A 84 -13.65 -7.48 15.89
C GLY A 84 -12.43 -6.71 16.42
N TYR A 85 -12.14 -6.82 17.71
CA TYR A 85 -11.03 -6.14 18.38
C TYR A 85 -9.89 -7.08 18.79
N TRP A 86 -9.93 -8.33 18.36
CA TRP A 86 -8.89 -9.30 18.66
C TRP A 86 -7.60 -9.04 17.88
N THR A 87 -7.72 -8.85 16.59
CA THR A 87 -6.59 -8.56 15.69
C THR A 87 -6.33 -7.08 15.63
N ASN A 88 -5.14 -6.63 16.02
CA ASN A 88 -4.71 -5.25 15.84
C ASN A 88 -3.98 -5.09 14.50
N LEU A 89 -4.60 -4.38 13.56
CA LEU A 89 -4.01 -4.06 12.29
C LEU A 89 -3.10 -2.82 12.44
N ASN A 90 -1.79 -2.98 12.27
CA ASN A 90 -0.84 -1.89 12.41
C ASN A 90 -0.38 -1.38 11.04
N PHE A 91 -0.63 -0.12 10.74
CA PHE A 91 -0.12 0.53 9.56
C PHE A 91 1.17 1.30 9.86
N LEU A 92 2.18 1.07 9.01
CA LEU A 92 3.51 1.65 9.13
C LEU A 92 3.89 2.34 7.80
N ASN A 93 4.43 3.55 7.91
CA ASN A 93 4.75 4.38 6.75
C ASN A 93 6.00 3.92 5.99
N SER A 94 6.79 2.99 6.55
CA SER A 94 7.99 2.46 5.92
C SER A 94 8.33 1.06 6.42
N LEU A 95 9.06 0.30 5.60
CA LEU A 95 9.58 -1.02 5.97
C LEU A 95 10.58 -0.97 7.12
N ARG A 96 11.29 0.14 7.30
CA ARG A 96 12.18 0.37 8.44
C ARG A 96 11.40 0.46 9.76
N GLU A 97 10.29 1.22 9.75
CA GLU A 97 9.41 1.32 10.92
C GLU A 97 8.78 -0.04 11.24
N LEU A 98 8.48 -0.84 10.22
CA LEU A 98 7.96 -2.21 10.40
C LEU A 98 9.00 -3.10 11.11
N GLY A 99 10.25 -3.13 10.66
CA GLY A 99 11.31 -3.90 11.32
C GLY A 99 11.50 -3.50 12.78
N ASN A 100 11.49 -2.20 13.07
CA ASN A 100 11.55 -1.70 14.44
C ASN A 100 10.34 -2.17 15.26
N THR A 101 9.13 -2.18 14.68
CA THR A 101 7.92 -2.63 15.36
C THR A 101 7.97 -4.12 15.67
N LEU A 102 8.48 -4.95 14.76
CA LEU A 102 8.70 -6.38 15.05
C LEU A 102 9.60 -6.58 16.26
N SER A 103 10.71 -5.86 16.33
CA SER A 103 11.62 -5.93 17.49
C SER A 103 10.91 -5.51 18.79
N LEU A 104 10.08 -4.45 18.76
CA LEU A 104 9.29 -4.03 19.93
C LEU A 104 8.30 -5.12 20.38
N LEU A 105 7.67 -5.80 19.45
CA LEU A 105 6.70 -6.86 19.74
C LEU A 105 7.36 -8.11 20.31
N ASP A 106 8.65 -8.31 20.07
CA ASP A 106 9.43 -9.46 20.57
C ASP A 106 10.12 -9.16 21.92
N SER A 107 10.38 -7.89 22.24
CA SER A 107 11.11 -7.47 23.45
C SER A 107 10.28 -6.60 24.40
N ASP A 108 10.06 -5.33 24.04
CA ASP A 108 9.51 -4.32 24.92
C ASP A 108 8.04 -4.58 25.31
N VAL A 109 7.24 -5.11 24.38
CA VAL A 109 5.82 -5.39 24.64
C VAL A 109 5.66 -6.53 25.65
N PRO A 110 6.33 -7.69 25.53
CA PRO A 110 6.33 -8.74 26.54
C PRO A 110 6.79 -8.25 27.92
N ASP A 111 7.88 -7.50 27.98
CA ASP A 111 8.40 -6.96 29.26
C ASP A 111 7.39 -6.02 29.91
N TYR A 112 6.75 -5.15 29.13
CA TYR A 112 5.73 -4.25 29.62
C TYR A 112 4.48 -5.01 30.10
N LEU A 113 4.07 -6.08 29.41
CA LEU A 113 2.96 -6.95 29.83
C LEU A 113 3.23 -7.65 31.16
N VAL A 114 4.47 -8.12 31.39
CA VAL A 114 4.89 -8.67 32.69
C VAL A 114 4.79 -7.60 33.79
N GLY A 115 5.18 -6.38 33.48
CA GLY A 115 5.02 -5.23 34.38
C GLY A 115 3.56 -4.96 34.75
N LEU A 116 2.65 -5.00 33.78
CA LEU A 116 1.20 -4.86 33.98
C LEU A 116 0.63 -6.00 34.83
N GLN A 117 1.06 -7.23 34.58
CA GLN A 117 0.63 -8.38 35.39
C GLN A 117 1.02 -8.20 36.86
N ARG A 118 2.25 -7.76 37.13
CA ARG A 118 2.73 -7.54 38.50
C ARG A 118 1.99 -6.40 39.21
N ARG A 119 1.66 -5.34 38.46
CA ARG A 119 1.00 -4.15 39.01
C ARG A 119 -0.48 -4.34 39.21
N ASP A 120 -1.17 -4.89 38.20
CA ASP A 120 -2.62 -4.88 38.10
C ASP A 120 -3.24 -6.29 38.25
N GLY A 121 -2.42 -7.35 38.37
CA GLY A 121 -2.88 -8.74 38.47
C GLY A 121 -3.54 -9.31 37.22
N ILE A 122 -3.40 -8.65 36.06
CA ILE A 122 -4.02 -9.01 34.80
C ILE A 122 -3.22 -10.12 34.13
N THR A 123 -3.86 -11.19 33.67
CA THR A 123 -3.21 -12.25 32.89
C THR A 123 -2.75 -11.71 31.54
N PRO A 124 -1.45 -11.77 31.19
CA PRO A 124 -0.92 -11.18 29.98
C PRO A 124 -1.40 -11.92 28.73
N ARG A 125 -1.82 -11.15 27.71
CA ARG A 125 -1.99 -11.64 26.36
C ARG A 125 -0.78 -11.24 25.52
N TYR A 126 0.07 -12.23 25.23
CA TYR A 126 1.25 -12.01 24.39
C TYR A 126 0.91 -12.07 22.89
N PRO A 127 1.58 -11.28 22.03
CA PRO A 127 1.42 -11.34 20.58
C PRO A 127 2.12 -12.60 20.02
N ARG A 128 1.44 -13.72 20.05
CA ARG A 128 1.98 -15.02 19.62
C ARG A 128 1.95 -15.19 18.12
N ASN A 129 0.82 -14.84 17.49
CA ASN A 129 0.64 -14.91 16.05
C ASN A 129 0.78 -13.51 15.44
N LYS A 130 1.93 -13.24 14.84
CA LYS A 130 2.25 -11.98 14.16
C LYS A 130 2.32 -12.22 12.66
N MET A 131 1.68 -11.35 11.90
CA MET A 131 1.66 -11.42 10.44
C MET A 131 2.27 -10.14 9.85
N GLU A 132 3.05 -10.29 8.79
CA GLU A 132 3.49 -9.19 7.95
C GLU A 132 2.70 -9.18 6.64
N LEU A 133 2.13 -8.02 6.26
CA LEU A 133 1.42 -7.82 5.01
C LEU A 133 2.04 -6.61 4.27
N THR A 134 3.09 -6.86 3.51
CA THR A 134 3.87 -5.83 2.81
C THR A 134 4.18 -6.22 1.37
N SER A 135 4.75 -5.29 0.61
CA SER A 135 5.21 -5.53 -0.77
C SER A 135 6.36 -6.56 -0.87
N ARG A 136 6.94 -7.00 0.25
CA ARG A 136 7.92 -8.08 0.28
C ARG A 136 7.30 -9.46 0.09
N ARG A 137 5.99 -9.59 0.37
CA ARG A 137 5.28 -10.86 0.10
C ARG A 137 5.07 -11.03 -1.40
N ARG A 138 5.20 -12.26 -1.83
CA ARG A 138 4.92 -12.64 -3.22
C ARG A 138 3.41 -12.51 -3.49
N SER A 139 3.06 -12.23 -4.74
CA SER A 139 1.66 -12.06 -5.15
C SER A 139 0.79 -13.29 -4.87
N ASP A 140 1.37 -14.49 -4.89
CA ASP A 140 0.68 -15.75 -4.60
C ASP A 140 0.48 -16.01 -3.09
N GLU A 141 1.20 -15.30 -2.21
CA GLU A 141 1.09 -15.41 -0.75
C GLU A 141 0.04 -14.45 -0.17
N ILE A 142 -0.30 -13.38 -0.91
CA ILE A 142 -1.23 -12.36 -0.42
C ILE A 142 -2.64 -12.93 -0.19
N PRO A 143 -3.23 -13.74 -1.10
CA PRO A 143 -4.55 -14.34 -0.86
C PRO A 143 -4.57 -15.21 0.40
N LYS A 144 -3.54 -16.02 0.64
CA LYS A 144 -3.42 -16.86 1.84
C LYS A 144 -3.34 -16.04 3.12
N ALA A 145 -2.60 -14.92 3.09
CA ALA A 145 -2.52 -14.02 4.22
C ALA A 145 -3.86 -13.34 4.52
N ILE A 146 -4.66 -13.05 3.50
CA ILE A 146 -6.03 -12.54 3.67
C ILE A 146 -6.93 -13.60 4.31
N GLU A 147 -6.89 -14.84 3.82
CA GLU A 147 -7.62 -15.97 4.40
C GLU A 147 -7.26 -16.18 5.88
N GLU A 148 -5.96 -16.11 6.24
CA GLU A 148 -5.53 -16.19 7.64
C GLU A 148 -6.05 -15.02 8.49
N LEU A 149 -6.14 -13.81 7.94
CA LEU A 149 -6.71 -12.63 8.62
C LEU A 149 -8.23 -12.73 8.77
N GLU A 150 -8.92 -13.47 7.92
CA GLU A 150 -10.35 -13.73 8.02
C GLU A 150 -10.70 -14.71 9.14
N LEU A 151 -9.73 -15.52 9.61
CA LEU A 151 -9.94 -16.43 10.73
C LEU A 151 -10.22 -15.64 12.02
N GLY A 152 -11.46 -15.73 12.49
CA GLY A 152 -11.97 -15.03 13.66
C GLY A 152 -12.08 -15.91 14.89
N LEU A 153 -12.63 -15.35 15.97
CA LEU A 153 -12.95 -16.05 17.20
C LEU A 153 -14.44 -16.41 17.25
N PRO A 154 -14.79 -17.63 17.71
CA PRO A 154 -13.90 -18.75 17.97
C PRO A 154 -13.30 -19.31 16.70
N HIS A 155 -12.06 -19.82 16.75
CA HIS A 155 -11.45 -20.45 15.58
C HIS A 155 -12.34 -21.60 15.07
N PRO A 156 -12.52 -21.77 13.74
CA PRO A 156 -13.39 -22.82 13.17
C PRO A 156 -13.10 -24.25 13.67
N ASP A 157 -11.83 -24.55 13.93
CA ASP A 157 -11.39 -25.87 14.42
C ASP A 157 -11.59 -26.06 15.93
N CYS A 158 -12.11 -25.05 16.63
CA CYS A 158 -12.31 -25.15 18.09
C CYS A 158 -13.55 -25.96 18.43
N ALA A 159 -13.35 -27.13 19.02
CA ALA A 159 -14.42 -28.04 19.42
C ALA A 159 -15.33 -27.50 20.56
N ASP A 160 -14.82 -26.55 21.36
CA ASP A 160 -15.55 -25.94 22.47
C ASP A 160 -15.46 -24.40 22.37
N GLY A 161 -16.30 -23.84 21.49
CA GLY A 161 -16.30 -22.41 21.16
C GLY A 161 -16.45 -21.51 22.39
N ALA A 162 -17.19 -21.92 23.43
CA ALA A 162 -17.39 -21.11 24.64
C ALA A 162 -16.09 -20.99 25.45
N LYS A 163 -15.34 -22.07 25.60
CA LYS A 163 -14.04 -22.06 26.29
C LYS A 163 -12.97 -21.40 25.49
N CYS A 164 -13.01 -21.54 24.15
CA CYS A 164 -12.10 -20.90 23.24
C CYS A 164 -12.12 -19.37 23.39
N VAL A 165 -13.29 -18.81 23.57
CA VAL A 165 -13.48 -17.36 23.71
C VAL A 165 -13.17 -16.86 25.13
N SER A 166 -13.33 -17.68 26.16
CA SER A 166 -13.19 -17.26 27.57
C SER A 166 -11.77 -17.38 28.13
N SER A 167 -11.00 -18.33 27.66
CA SER A 167 -9.71 -18.67 28.24
C SER A 167 -8.57 -18.21 27.42
N GLY A 168 -8.17 -17.26 26.91
CA GLY A 168 -6.96 -16.88 26.12
C GLY A 168 -5.84 -17.95 26.02
N SER A 169 -6.08 -19.15 26.54
CA SER A 169 -5.19 -20.31 26.57
C SER A 169 -5.60 -21.43 25.59
N CYS A 170 -6.68 -21.25 24.81
CA CYS A 170 -7.06 -22.23 23.81
C CYS A 170 -5.98 -22.31 22.70
N PRO A 171 -5.42 -23.50 22.41
CA PRO A 171 -4.41 -23.68 21.36
C PRO A 171 -4.91 -23.24 19.98
N GLU A 172 -6.21 -23.40 19.70
CA GLU A 172 -6.79 -23.01 18.41
C GLU A 172 -6.93 -21.50 18.27
N ASN A 173 -7.18 -20.76 19.36
CA ASN A 173 -7.16 -19.30 19.35
C ASN A 173 -5.76 -18.73 19.02
N ALA A 174 -4.70 -19.48 19.30
CA ALA A 174 -3.35 -19.09 18.95
C ALA A 174 -3.12 -19.07 17.43
N LYS A 175 -4.03 -19.65 16.64
CA LYS A 175 -4.01 -19.58 15.17
C LYS A 175 -4.57 -18.26 14.64
N CYS A 176 -5.46 -17.59 15.38
CA CYS A 176 -5.95 -16.27 15.00
C CYS A 176 -4.82 -15.23 15.10
N VAL A 177 -4.73 -14.34 14.12
CA VAL A 177 -3.70 -13.31 14.09
C VAL A 177 -3.91 -12.31 15.23
N ASP A 178 -2.91 -12.11 16.07
CA ASP A 178 -2.93 -11.12 17.15
C ASP A 178 -2.60 -9.72 16.63
N ILE A 179 -1.55 -9.63 15.83
CA ILE A 179 -1.07 -8.37 15.25
C ILE A 179 -0.70 -8.58 13.79
N CYS A 180 -1.28 -7.78 12.91
CA CYS A 180 -0.89 -7.68 11.52
C CYS A 180 -0.12 -6.39 11.29
N LEU A 181 1.13 -6.48 10.83
CA LEU A 181 1.96 -5.35 10.45
C LEU A 181 1.84 -5.12 8.95
N ALA A 182 1.37 -3.97 8.55
CA ALA A 182 1.09 -3.67 7.16
C ALA A 182 1.71 -2.34 6.71
N SER A 183 2.05 -2.28 5.44
CA SER A 183 2.47 -1.05 4.75
C SER A 183 1.48 -0.72 3.63
N ASN A 184 1.91 0.02 2.64
CA ASN A 184 1.09 0.52 1.52
C ASN A 184 0.21 -0.53 0.84
N ILE A 185 0.54 -1.81 0.92
CA ILE A 185 -0.26 -2.88 0.30
C ILE A 185 -1.69 -2.93 0.87
N ILE A 186 -1.87 -2.53 2.13
CA ILE A 186 -3.18 -2.52 2.77
C ILE A 186 -4.12 -1.48 2.19
N GLU A 187 -3.58 -0.46 1.54
CA GLU A 187 -4.38 0.57 0.88
C GLU A 187 -5.23 -0.01 -0.25
N VAL A 188 -4.85 -1.19 -0.77
CA VAL A 188 -5.48 -1.79 -1.93
C VAL A 188 -5.84 -3.25 -1.69
N GLY A 189 -7.13 -3.51 -1.79
CA GLY A 189 -7.63 -4.87 -1.97
C GLY A 189 -7.76 -5.72 -0.71
N VAL A 190 -7.31 -5.27 0.47
CA VAL A 190 -7.58 -5.99 1.72
C VAL A 190 -8.93 -5.55 2.25
N ASP A 191 -9.91 -6.42 2.17
CA ASP A 191 -11.29 -6.18 2.61
C ASP A 191 -11.73 -7.28 3.56
N ILE A 192 -11.60 -7.02 4.85
CA ILE A 192 -11.89 -7.99 5.91
C ILE A 192 -12.87 -7.35 6.89
N ASP A 193 -14.12 -7.75 6.79
CA ASP A 193 -15.25 -7.13 7.50
C ASP A 193 -15.19 -7.24 9.01
N ARG A 194 -14.54 -8.30 9.54
CA ARG A 194 -14.45 -8.52 10.99
C ARG A 194 -13.53 -7.54 11.71
N LEU A 195 -12.58 -6.90 11.02
CA LEU A 195 -11.56 -6.06 11.67
C LEU A 195 -12.15 -4.74 12.18
N GLY A 196 -12.07 -4.54 13.50
CA GLY A 196 -12.53 -3.32 14.19
C GLY A 196 -11.41 -2.47 14.79
N LEU A 197 -10.17 -2.98 14.87
CA LEU A 197 -9.06 -2.31 15.56
C LEU A 197 -7.88 -2.03 14.63
N MET A 198 -7.43 -0.76 14.63
CA MET A 198 -6.25 -0.35 13.87
C MET A 198 -5.35 0.58 14.68
N THR A 199 -4.05 0.38 14.54
CA THR A 199 -3.02 1.34 15.01
C THR A 199 -2.27 1.90 13.81
N ILE A 200 -2.20 3.21 13.68
CA ILE A 200 -1.42 3.92 12.66
C ILE A 200 -0.20 4.55 13.33
N VAL A 201 1.00 4.20 12.89
CA VAL A 201 2.25 4.70 13.48
C VAL A 201 2.78 5.89 12.67
N GLY A 202 2.59 7.08 13.20
CA GLY A 202 2.86 8.34 12.52
C GLY A 202 1.77 8.72 11.52
N GLN A 203 1.59 10.02 11.29
CA GLN A 203 0.67 10.51 10.28
C GLN A 203 1.11 10.08 8.88
N PRO A 204 0.26 9.43 8.07
CA PRO A 204 0.51 9.19 6.65
C PRO A 204 0.87 10.47 5.89
N LYS A 205 1.50 10.33 4.73
CA LYS A 205 1.98 11.48 3.96
C LYS A 205 0.85 12.36 3.44
N THR A 206 -0.27 11.75 3.08
CA THR A 206 -1.45 12.43 2.56
C THR A 206 -2.71 12.08 3.35
N THR A 207 -3.68 12.98 3.36
CA THR A 207 -5.00 12.75 3.94
C THR A 207 -5.74 11.64 3.20
N ALA A 208 -5.59 11.56 1.87
CA ALA A 208 -6.15 10.48 1.07
C ALA A 208 -5.66 9.11 1.55
N GLN A 209 -4.35 8.96 1.81
CA GLN A 209 -3.76 7.75 2.37
C GLN A 209 -4.32 7.45 3.76
N TYR A 210 -4.42 8.46 4.63
CA TYR A 210 -5.00 8.30 5.96
C TYR A 210 -6.43 7.77 5.92
N ILE A 211 -7.28 8.31 5.02
CA ILE A 211 -8.67 7.87 4.82
C ILE A 211 -8.69 6.41 4.32
N GLN A 212 -7.89 6.09 3.31
CA GLN A 212 -7.84 4.74 2.72
C GLN A 212 -7.41 3.69 3.73
N VAL A 213 -6.38 3.99 4.52
CA VAL A 213 -5.87 3.10 5.56
C VAL A 213 -6.89 2.94 6.68
N SER A 214 -7.34 4.02 7.29
CA SER A 214 -8.30 3.97 8.40
C SER A 214 -9.63 3.35 7.98
N GLY A 215 -9.96 3.42 6.70
CA GLY A 215 -11.13 2.78 6.08
C GLY A 215 -11.09 1.24 6.08
N ARG A 216 -9.98 0.59 6.45
CA ARG A 216 -9.84 -0.86 6.45
C ARG A 216 -10.40 -1.55 7.68
N VAL A 217 -10.79 -0.81 8.69
CA VAL A 217 -11.45 -1.34 9.89
C VAL A 217 -12.81 -0.69 10.12
N GLY A 218 -13.68 -1.37 10.84
CA GLY A 218 -15.02 -0.87 11.14
C GLY A 218 -15.91 -0.74 9.91
N ARG A 219 -15.87 -1.72 9.02
CA ARG A 219 -16.74 -1.80 7.84
C ARG A 219 -18.09 -2.43 8.17
N ASN A 220 -18.10 -3.34 9.12
CA ASN A 220 -19.32 -3.95 9.59
C ASN A 220 -20.04 -3.00 10.57
N VAL A 221 -21.34 -2.78 10.35
CA VAL A 221 -22.19 -1.94 11.21
C VAL A 221 -22.21 -2.45 12.66
N LYS A 222 -22.06 -3.76 12.86
CA LYS A 222 -22.05 -4.39 14.19
C LYS A 222 -20.71 -4.24 14.92
N THR A 223 -19.63 -3.96 14.20
CA THR A 223 -18.28 -3.80 14.76
C THR A 223 -17.73 -2.43 14.46
N PRO A 224 -18.05 -1.41 15.26
CA PRO A 224 -17.53 -0.05 15.09
C PRO A 224 -16.00 -0.04 15.07
N GLY A 225 -15.40 0.75 14.17
CA GLY A 225 -13.95 0.82 14.05
C GLY A 225 -13.32 1.67 15.16
N LEU A 226 -12.19 1.22 15.72
CA LEU A 226 -11.31 2.01 16.57
C LEU A 226 -9.97 2.19 15.85
N VAL A 227 -9.66 3.44 15.50
CA VAL A 227 -8.40 3.83 14.86
C VAL A 227 -7.56 4.63 15.84
N ILE A 228 -6.42 4.10 16.23
CA ILE A 228 -5.48 4.74 17.14
C ILE A 228 -4.28 5.24 16.33
N THR A 229 -4.09 6.55 16.26
CA THR A 229 -2.93 7.14 15.58
C THR A 229 -1.89 7.58 16.63
N ILE A 230 -0.69 7.02 16.52
CA ILE A 230 0.44 7.35 17.40
C ILE A 230 1.27 8.42 16.72
N TYR A 231 1.33 9.60 17.32
CA TYR A 231 2.06 10.74 16.79
C TYR A 231 3.43 10.88 17.46
N GLY A 232 4.46 11.08 16.64
CA GLY A 232 5.81 11.35 17.11
C GLY A 232 5.99 12.83 17.48
N ALA A 233 6.25 13.13 18.76
CA ALA A 233 6.41 14.50 19.24
C ALA A 233 7.57 15.25 18.55
N ALA A 234 8.60 14.53 18.11
CA ALA A 234 9.75 15.09 17.40
C ALA A 234 9.51 15.28 15.88
N LYS A 235 8.41 14.75 15.34
CA LYS A 235 8.07 14.87 13.91
C LYS A 235 7.12 16.06 13.69
N PRO A 236 7.53 17.14 12.98
CA PRO A 236 6.69 18.34 12.82
C PRO A 236 5.31 18.07 12.24
N ARG A 237 5.22 17.18 11.25
CA ARG A 237 3.94 16.79 10.65
C ARG A 237 3.02 16.13 11.67
N ASP A 238 3.52 15.15 12.41
CA ASP A 238 2.76 14.42 13.42
C ASP A 238 2.23 15.38 14.49
N ARG A 239 3.10 16.29 14.96
CA ARG A 239 2.74 17.29 15.95
C ARG A 239 1.65 18.23 15.45
N SER A 240 1.77 18.74 14.23
CA SER A 240 0.76 19.62 13.63
C SER A 240 -0.62 18.95 13.54
N HIS A 241 -0.67 17.66 13.11
CA HIS A 241 -1.91 16.91 13.05
C HIS A 241 -2.49 16.60 14.45
N TYR A 242 -1.65 16.32 15.42
CA TYR A 242 -2.08 16.10 16.81
C TYR A 242 -2.68 17.36 17.44
N GLU A 243 -2.03 18.51 17.28
CA GLU A 243 -2.52 19.79 17.78
C GLU A 243 -3.87 20.18 17.18
N ARG A 244 -4.14 19.80 15.94
CA ARG A 244 -5.40 20.06 15.23
C ARG A 244 -6.29 18.82 15.09
N PHE A 245 -6.09 17.81 15.92
CA PHE A 245 -6.70 16.49 15.76
C PHE A 245 -8.21 16.54 15.58
N ARG A 246 -8.93 17.29 16.44
CA ARG A 246 -10.39 17.37 16.38
C ARG A 246 -10.88 18.06 15.11
N THR A 247 -10.34 19.22 14.79
CA THR A 247 -10.71 19.98 13.60
C THR A 247 -10.39 19.21 12.32
N TYR A 248 -9.23 18.54 12.28
CA TYR A 248 -8.84 17.70 11.16
C TYR A 248 -9.84 16.56 10.90
N HIS A 249 -10.26 15.84 11.96
CA HIS A 249 -11.20 14.73 11.82
C HIS A 249 -12.65 15.18 11.58
N GLN A 250 -13.03 16.39 11.99
CA GLN A 250 -14.35 16.96 11.68
C GLN A 250 -14.50 17.29 10.20
N GLN A 251 -13.42 17.56 9.49
CA GLN A 251 -13.40 17.94 8.08
C GLN A 251 -12.45 17.07 7.25
N LEU A 252 -12.35 15.79 7.57
CA LEU A 252 -11.34 14.90 7.04
C LEU A 252 -11.32 14.87 5.50
N TYR A 253 -12.47 14.76 4.86
CA TYR A 253 -12.59 14.73 3.41
C TYR A 253 -12.28 16.07 2.74
N ALA A 254 -12.54 17.19 3.43
CA ALA A 254 -12.18 18.52 2.94
C ALA A 254 -10.68 18.80 2.98
N GLN A 255 -9.92 18.02 3.76
CA GLN A 255 -8.47 18.14 3.88
C GLN A 255 -7.69 17.29 2.86
N VAL A 256 -8.39 16.58 1.95
CA VAL A 256 -7.74 15.79 0.90
C VAL A 256 -6.97 16.72 -0.03
N GLU A 257 -5.69 16.45 -0.16
CA GLU A 257 -4.77 17.22 -0.99
C GLU A 257 -5.08 16.98 -2.46
N PRO A 258 -5.07 18.04 -3.30
CA PRO A 258 -5.17 17.86 -4.74
C PRO A 258 -3.90 17.18 -5.25
N THR A 259 -4.06 16.10 -6.00
CA THR A 259 -2.96 15.44 -6.69
C THR A 259 -2.82 16.01 -8.10
N SER A 260 -1.59 16.30 -8.51
CA SER A 260 -1.28 16.63 -9.89
C SER A 260 -1.30 15.36 -10.74
N VAL A 261 -1.79 15.48 -11.98
CA VAL A 261 -1.78 14.42 -12.97
C VAL A 261 -0.92 14.87 -14.13
N THR A 262 0.21 14.21 -14.35
CA THR A 262 1.20 14.53 -15.37
C THR A 262 1.43 13.31 -16.27
N PRO A 263 0.45 12.98 -17.15
CA PRO A 263 0.49 11.74 -17.93
C PRO A 263 1.57 11.73 -18.99
N PHE A 264 2.14 12.88 -19.35
CA PHE A 264 3.19 13.01 -20.34
C PHE A 264 4.54 13.41 -19.76
N ALA A 265 4.71 13.42 -18.43
CA ALA A 265 6.00 13.62 -17.80
C ALA A 265 7.02 12.56 -18.25
N GLU A 266 8.29 12.92 -18.37
CA GLU A 266 9.36 12.06 -18.89
C GLU A 266 9.40 10.65 -18.28
N PRO A 267 9.30 10.45 -16.95
CA PRO A 267 9.30 9.11 -16.36
C PRO A 267 8.12 8.23 -16.84
N VAL A 268 6.96 8.86 -17.13
CA VAL A 268 5.78 8.15 -17.65
C VAL A 268 6.01 7.80 -19.12
N LEU A 269 6.48 8.73 -19.93
CA LEU A 269 6.80 8.49 -21.33
C LEU A 269 7.82 7.36 -21.49
N LYS A 270 8.85 7.35 -20.67
CA LYS A 270 9.88 6.31 -20.66
C LYS A 270 9.29 4.91 -20.46
N ARG A 271 8.28 4.76 -19.61
CA ARG A 271 7.74 3.45 -19.19
C ARG A 271 6.44 3.07 -19.87
N ALA A 272 5.58 4.02 -20.21
CA ALA A 272 4.21 3.75 -20.65
C ALA A 272 3.91 4.12 -22.11
N LEU A 273 4.69 5.00 -22.75
CA LEU A 273 4.44 5.44 -24.13
C LEU A 273 4.29 4.25 -25.10
N HIS A 274 5.26 3.37 -25.09
CA HIS A 274 5.27 2.18 -25.97
C HIS A 274 4.15 1.21 -25.62
N ALA A 275 3.84 1.02 -24.32
CA ALA A 275 2.77 0.14 -23.90
C ALA A 275 1.40 0.65 -24.37
N ALA A 276 1.14 1.95 -24.26
CA ALA A 276 -0.09 2.57 -24.75
C ALA A 276 -0.23 2.46 -26.27
N ALA A 277 0.85 2.76 -27.01
CA ALA A 277 0.85 2.64 -28.48
C ALA A 277 0.61 1.19 -28.92
N ILE A 278 1.34 0.22 -28.37
CA ILE A 278 1.22 -1.20 -28.70
C ILE A 278 -0.17 -1.75 -28.33
N SER A 279 -0.72 -1.35 -27.19
CA SER A 279 -2.07 -1.77 -26.79
C SER A 279 -3.10 -1.33 -27.80
N ARG A 280 -3.04 -0.08 -28.28
CA ARG A 280 -3.93 0.41 -29.32
C ARG A 280 -3.75 -0.33 -30.64
N MET A 281 -2.50 -0.51 -31.09
CA MET A 281 -2.19 -1.23 -32.33
C MET A 281 -2.80 -2.65 -32.32
N ARG A 282 -2.61 -3.38 -31.24
CA ARG A 282 -3.12 -4.75 -31.09
C ARG A 282 -4.64 -4.82 -30.94
N GLN A 283 -5.26 -3.80 -30.38
CA GLN A 283 -6.73 -3.71 -30.35
C GLN A 283 -7.33 -3.48 -31.72
N LEU A 284 -6.67 -2.67 -32.55
CA LEU A 284 -7.10 -2.39 -33.93
C LEU A 284 -6.79 -3.56 -34.87
N ASN A 285 -5.67 -4.24 -34.67
CA ASN A 285 -5.23 -5.38 -35.46
C ASN A 285 -4.68 -6.49 -34.52
N PRO A 286 -5.54 -7.41 -34.04
CA PRO A 286 -5.11 -8.50 -33.17
C PRO A 286 -4.10 -9.47 -33.76
N SER A 287 -4.02 -9.56 -35.08
CA SER A 287 -3.08 -10.44 -35.79
C SER A 287 -1.71 -9.81 -36.05
N LEU A 288 -1.53 -8.54 -35.65
CA LEU A 288 -0.28 -7.81 -35.83
C LEU A 288 0.86 -8.45 -35.01
N GLY A 289 1.99 -8.69 -35.69
CA GLY A 289 3.22 -9.15 -35.05
C GLY A 289 4.16 -8.00 -34.68
N PRO A 290 5.11 -8.23 -33.77
CA PRO A 290 6.10 -7.20 -33.41
C PRO A 290 7.22 -7.06 -34.44
N SER A 291 7.35 -7.96 -35.39
CA SER A 291 8.36 -7.96 -36.47
C SER A 291 7.74 -8.37 -37.79
N PRO A 292 8.07 -7.70 -38.92
CA PRO A 292 8.89 -6.49 -38.99
C PRO A 292 8.25 -5.30 -38.24
N PHE A 293 9.01 -4.26 -37.94
CA PHE A 293 8.49 -3.08 -37.24
C PHE A 293 7.26 -2.51 -37.97
N PRO A 294 6.07 -2.54 -37.35
CA PRO A 294 4.82 -2.07 -37.96
C PRO A 294 4.74 -0.56 -37.86
N GLN A 295 5.53 0.11 -38.71
CA GLN A 295 5.76 1.55 -38.63
C GLN A 295 4.47 2.37 -38.80
N ALA A 296 3.62 2.01 -39.77
CA ALA A 296 2.40 2.77 -40.05
C ALA A 296 1.41 2.74 -38.88
N GLU A 297 1.20 1.58 -38.26
CA GLU A 297 0.31 1.41 -37.13
C GLU A 297 0.87 2.10 -35.87
N PHE A 298 2.20 2.08 -35.72
CA PHE A 298 2.86 2.78 -34.64
C PHE A 298 2.71 4.28 -34.80
N GLU A 299 3.00 4.84 -35.97
CA GLU A 299 2.87 6.28 -36.28
C GLU A 299 1.41 6.76 -36.08
N ASP A 300 0.41 5.99 -36.52
CA ASP A 300 -1.01 6.31 -36.28
C ASP A 300 -1.34 6.36 -34.78
N SER A 301 -0.84 5.39 -34.02
CA SER A 301 -1.04 5.36 -32.57
C SER A 301 -0.33 6.51 -31.85
N ILE A 302 0.87 6.85 -32.30
CA ILE A 302 1.64 7.99 -31.78
C ILE A 302 0.97 9.32 -32.12
N ALA A 303 0.44 9.49 -33.32
CA ALA A 303 -0.28 10.71 -33.72
C ALA A 303 -1.45 11.02 -32.77
N LEU A 304 -2.21 9.97 -32.37
CA LEU A 304 -3.28 10.12 -31.38
C LEU A 304 -2.74 10.54 -30.00
N LEU A 305 -1.68 9.88 -29.51
CA LEU A 305 -1.09 10.19 -28.21
C LEU A 305 -0.49 11.59 -28.21
N ARG A 306 0.17 11.99 -29.32
CA ARG A 306 0.74 13.31 -29.50
C ARG A 306 -0.32 14.42 -29.49
N SER A 307 -1.45 14.18 -30.16
CA SER A 307 -2.58 15.14 -30.14
C SER A 307 -3.12 15.33 -28.73
N ARG A 308 -3.13 14.26 -27.95
CA ARG A 308 -3.53 14.31 -26.54
C ARG A 308 -2.51 15.06 -25.68
N ALA A 309 -1.21 14.83 -25.88
CA ALA A 309 -0.14 15.56 -25.20
C ALA A 309 -0.22 17.06 -25.49
N ALA A 310 -0.46 17.42 -26.75
CA ALA A 310 -0.62 18.84 -27.13
C ALA A 310 -1.83 19.52 -26.44
N LEU A 311 -2.89 18.76 -26.15
CA LEU A 311 -4.07 19.29 -25.48
C LEU A 311 -3.88 19.46 -23.97
N VAL A 312 -3.18 18.51 -23.35
CA VAL A 312 -3.06 18.39 -21.89
C VAL A 312 -1.81 19.07 -21.35
N ASP A 313 -0.68 18.90 -22.04
CA ASP A 313 0.64 19.34 -21.59
C ASP A 313 1.54 19.60 -22.80
N SER A 314 1.36 20.77 -23.42
CA SER A 314 2.09 21.13 -24.63
C SER A 314 3.59 21.36 -24.39
N GLU A 315 4.00 21.62 -23.14
CA GLU A 315 5.40 21.84 -22.78
C GLU A 315 6.23 20.56 -22.87
N GLU A 316 5.59 19.40 -22.67
CA GLU A 316 6.24 18.09 -22.76
C GLU A 316 6.36 17.52 -24.19
N LEU A 317 5.84 18.19 -25.20
CA LEU A 317 5.91 17.73 -26.60
C LEU A 317 7.33 17.47 -27.11
N PRO A 318 8.34 18.32 -26.82
CA PRO A 318 9.70 18.02 -27.26
C PRO A 318 10.26 16.72 -26.68
N VAL A 319 9.98 16.46 -25.40
CA VAL A 319 10.38 15.24 -24.69
C VAL A 319 9.61 14.03 -25.23
N PHE A 320 8.32 14.21 -25.50
CA PHE A 320 7.49 13.20 -26.16
C PHE A 320 8.08 12.78 -27.53
N ASP A 321 8.36 13.74 -28.40
CA ASP A 321 8.90 13.50 -29.73
C ASP A 321 10.28 12.81 -29.68
N GLN A 322 11.12 13.18 -28.70
CA GLN A 322 12.40 12.54 -28.43
C GLN A 322 12.23 11.05 -28.08
N TRP A 323 11.31 10.70 -27.16
CA TRP A 323 11.06 9.32 -26.79
C TRP A 323 10.45 8.49 -27.92
N VAL A 324 9.58 9.09 -28.75
CA VAL A 324 9.05 8.44 -29.96
C VAL A 324 10.17 8.08 -30.93
N ALA A 325 11.05 9.03 -31.24
CA ALA A 325 12.18 8.80 -32.13
C ALA A 325 13.13 7.73 -31.59
N GLU A 326 13.37 7.69 -30.30
CA GLU A 326 14.20 6.67 -29.66
C GLU A 326 13.55 5.29 -29.76
N ARG A 327 12.26 5.15 -29.47
CA ARG A 327 11.53 3.89 -29.58
C ARG A 327 11.49 3.36 -31.01
N SER A 328 11.23 4.21 -31.97
CA SER A 328 11.26 3.84 -33.39
C SER A 328 12.62 3.31 -33.83
N ARG A 329 13.70 4.00 -33.45
CA ARG A 329 15.08 3.56 -33.75
C ARG A 329 15.42 2.22 -33.12
N GLN A 330 15.03 2.03 -31.86
CA GLN A 330 15.28 0.79 -31.13
C GLN A 330 14.48 -0.38 -31.70
N TRP A 331 13.22 -0.14 -32.10
CA TRP A 331 12.36 -1.19 -32.66
C TRP A 331 12.83 -1.63 -34.05
N ALA A 332 13.21 -0.68 -34.90
CA ALA A 332 13.69 -0.97 -36.25
C ALA A 332 15.02 -1.77 -36.29
N LYS A 333 15.83 -1.72 -35.22
CA LYS A 333 17.15 -2.38 -35.18
C LYS A 333 17.13 -3.85 -34.76
N GLY A 334 16.02 -4.38 -34.27
CA GLY A 334 15.98 -5.72 -33.66
C GLY A 334 14.87 -6.59 -34.22
N GLU A 335 15.14 -7.89 -34.36
CA GLU A 335 14.10 -8.87 -34.59
C GLU A 335 13.41 -9.19 -33.27
N ARG A 336 12.07 -9.22 -33.32
CA ARG A 336 11.21 -9.49 -32.17
C ARG A 336 10.23 -10.59 -32.53
N THR A 337 10.19 -11.66 -31.77
CA THR A 337 9.24 -12.74 -32.01
C THR A 337 7.98 -12.61 -31.18
N THR A 338 8.08 -11.95 -30.01
CA THR A 338 6.97 -11.78 -29.09
C THR A 338 6.85 -10.33 -28.62
N TRP A 339 5.62 -9.94 -28.25
CA TRP A 339 5.35 -8.59 -27.72
C TRP A 339 5.94 -8.39 -26.33
N ALA A 340 5.89 -9.40 -25.48
CA ALA A 340 6.34 -9.30 -24.10
C ALA A 340 7.11 -10.56 -23.69
N THR A 341 8.10 -10.35 -22.85
CA THR A 341 8.79 -11.40 -22.10
C THR A 341 7.93 -11.80 -20.91
N VAL A 342 7.57 -13.08 -20.81
CA VAL A 342 6.65 -13.55 -19.79
C VAL A 342 7.33 -13.79 -18.46
N SER A 343 8.60 -14.17 -18.43
CA SER A 343 9.43 -14.30 -17.23
C SER A 343 10.89 -14.54 -17.59
N TYR A 344 11.78 -13.98 -16.78
CA TYR A 344 13.23 -14.21 -16.90
C TYR A 344 13.64 -15.66 -16.62
N PHE A 345 12.85 -16.38 -15.85
CA PHE A 345 13.20 -17.72 -15.35
C PHE A 345 12.63 -18.89 -16.17
N ASN A 346 11.71 -18.65 -17.11
CA ASN A 346 10.94 -19.71 -17.74
C ASN A 346 11.19 -19.89 -19.24
N GLY A 347 12.38 -19.73 -19.73
CA GLY A 347 12.63 -20.01 -21.16
C GLY A 347 13.23 -18.83 -21.89
N ASP A 348 13.06 -18.68 -23.18
CA ASP A 348 13.77 -17.68 -23.98
C ASP A 348 13.18 -16.26 -23.88
N PRO A 349 13.55 -15.48 -22.87
CA PRO A 349 13.08 -14.10 -22.67
C PRO A 349 13.71 -13.11 -23.65
N LYS A 350 14.62 -13.57 -24.49
CA LYS A 350 15.53 -12.72 -25.28
C LYS A 350 14.86 -12.01 -26.45
N GLN A 351 13.63 -12.37 -26.79
CA GLN A 351 12.96 -11.93 -28.00
C GLN A 351 11.72 -11.06 -27.80
N GLY A 352 11.34 -10.79 -26.57
CA GLY A 352 10.22 -9.90 -26.24
C GLY A 352 10.56 -8.43 -26.46
N LEU A 353 9.62 -7.66 -26.99
CA LEU A 353 9.77 -6.21 -27.14
C LEU A 353 9.66 -5.48 -25.78
N MET A 354 8.79 -5.98 -24.92
CA MET A 354 8.54 -5.44 -23.59
C MET A 354 8.91 -6.44 -22.50
N ARG A 355 9.28 -5.95 -21.32
CA ARG A 355 9.48 -6.74 -20.11
C ARG A 355 8.77 -6.08 -18.92
N PRO A 356 8.44 -6.82 -17.85
CA PRO A 356 7.94 -6.23 -16.62
C PRO A 356 8.91 -5.17 -16.07
N ALA A 357 8.38 -4.10 -15.49
CA ALA A 357 9.19 -3.13 -14.77
C ALA A 357 9.79 -3.82 -13.53
N GLY A 358 11.07 -3.56 -13.27
CA GLY A 358 11.83 -4.22 -12.21
C GLY A 358 12.61 -5.47 -12.64
N ASP A 359 12.24 -6.10 -13.77
CA ASP A 359 13.04 -7.20 -14.33
C ASP A 359 14.33 -6.66 -14.95
N LEU A 360 15.44 -7.29 -14.63
CA LEU A 360 16.75 -6.92 -15.18
C LEU A 360 16.79 -7.25 -16.69
N ALA A 361 17.38 -6.34 -17.46
CA ALA A 361 17.76 -6.66 -18.82
C ALA A 361 18.95 -7.61 -18.81
N ASP A 362 18.91 -8.68 -19.63
CA ASP A 362 20.05 -9.56 -19.81
C ASP A 362 21.21 -8.75 -20.43
N PRO A 363 22.36 -8.62 -19.75
CA PRO A 363 23.51 -7.87 -20.27
C PRO A 363 24.07 -8.45 -21.58
N GLY A 364 23.87 -9.76 -21.82
CA GLY A 364 24.28 -10.46 -23.03
C GLY A 364 23.31 -10.28 -24.21
N ASN A 365 22.13 -9.71 -23.97
CA ASN A 365 21.12 -9.52 -25.00
C ASN A 365 21.36 -8.21 -25.77
N LYS A 366 21.71 -8.32 -27.04
CA LYS A 366 21.85 -7.15 -27.93
C LYS A 366 20.51 -6.47 -28.24
N ASN A 367 19.40 -7.11 -27.93
CA ASN A 367 18.06 -6.60 -28.15
C ASN A 367 17.59 -5.77 -26.95
N ILE A 368 17.31 -4.51 -27.15
CA ILE A 368 16.75 -3.63 -26.13
C ILE A 368 15.30 -4.02 -25.88
N THR A 369 14.99 -4.40 -24.66
CA THR A 369 13.62 -4.62 -24.19
C THR A 369 13.16 -3.44 -23.34
N TRP A 370 11.89 -3.06 -23.46
CA TRP A 370 11.37 -1.89 -22.78
C TRP A 370 10.65 -2.27 -21.49
N GLU A 371 10.99 -1.60 -20.42
CA GLU A 371 10.27 -1.73 -19.16
C GLU A 371 8.84 -1.23 -19.32
N THR A 372 7.89 -2.04 -18.84
CA THR A 372 6.47 -1.74 -18.92
C THR A 372 5.83 -1.94 -17.56
N PRO A 373 5.05 -0.98 -17.04
CA PRO A 373 4.35 -1.15 -15.78
C PRO A 373 3.40 -2.34 -15.84
N MET A 374 3.46 -3.24 -14.86
CA MET A 374 2.57 -4.39 -14.75
C MET A 374 1.31 -4.08 -13.95
N SER A 375 1.33 -3.01 -13.18
CA SER A 375 0.17 -2.51 -12.44
C SER A 375 0.24 -1.00 -12.34
N MET A 376 -0.88 -0.35 -12.01
CA MET A 376 -0.92 1.09 -11.74
C MET A 376 -0.07 1.52 -10.54
N ARG A 377 0.46 0.56 -9.78
CA ARG A 377 1.30 0.77 -8.59
C ARG A 377 2.78 0.51 -8.81
N SER A 378 3.14 -0.26 -9.82
CA SER A 378 4.55 -0.53 -10.17
C SER A 378 5.18 0.66 -10.88
N VAL A 379 5.07 1.84 -10.27
CA VAL A 379 5.63 3.07 -10.84
C VAL A 379 7.09 3.22 -10.45
N ASP A 380 7.47 2.68 -9.29
CA ASP A 380 8.84 2.73 -8.80
C ASP A 380 9.67 1.61 -9.43
N ALA A 381 10.87 1.98 -9.89
CA ALA A 381 11.84 0.99 -10.36
C ALA A 381 12.34 0.18 -9.16
N GLU A 382 12.09 -1.12 -9.17
CA GLU A 382 12.81 -2.02 -8.28
C GLU A 382 14.22 -2.17 -8.82
N CYS A 383 15.22 -1.95 -7.97
CA CYS A 383 16.62 -2.19 -8.27
C CYS A 383 17.05 -3.46 -7.54
N GLN A 384 17.38 -4.48 -8.30
CA GLN A 384 18.03 -5.66 -7.74
C GLN A 384 19.52 -5.36 -7.63
N LEU A 385 20.02 -5.26 -6.40
CA LEU A 385 21.46 -5.17 -6.14
C LEU A 385 22.04 -6.59 -6.12
N SER A 386 22.89 -6.92 -7.09
CA SER A 386 23.79 -8.05 -6.97
C SER A 386 25.15 -7.55 -6.49
N VAL A 387 25.58 -8.03 -5.34
CA VAL A 387 26.95 -7.81 -4.87
C VAL A 387 27.78 -8.93 -5.49
N THR A 388 28.63 -8.59 -6.46
CA THR A 388 29.67 -9.48 -6.94
C THR A 388 30.85 -9.37 -5.97
N LEU A 389 31.22 -10.49 -5.36
CA LEU A 389 32.34 -10.58 -4.43
C LEU A 389 33.72 -10.53 -5.15
N ASP A 390 33.72 -10.48 -6.48
CA ASP A 390 34.95 -10.45 -7.30
C ASP A 390 35.89 -9.28 -6.93
N TYR A 391 35.35 -8.20 -6.37
CA TYR A 391 36.18 -7.08 -5.90
C TYR A 391 36.87 -7.33 -4.56
N LEU A 392 36.48 -8.33 -3.81
CA LEU A 392 37.11 -8.69 -2.54
C LEU A 392 38.26 -9.67 -2.72
N ASP A 393 38.24 -10.49 -3.78
CA ASP A 393 39.30 -11.45 -4.05
C ASP A 393 40.55 -10.79 -4.62
N ASP A 394 40.44 -9.71 -5.38
CA ASP A 394 41.57 -8.94 -5.93
C ASP A 394 42.41 -8.22 -4.84
N ASN A 395 41.76 -7.87 -3.71
CA ASN A 395 42.45 -7.21 -2.59
C ASN A 395 43.08 -8.19 -1.56
N LEU A 396 42.78 -9.47 -1.66
CA LEU A 396 43.37 -10.50 -0.78
C LEU A 396 44.68 -11.09 -1.32
N ASN A 397 45.07 -10.75 -2.55
CA ASN A 397 46.29 -11.23 -3.21
C ASN A 397 47.37 -10.15 -3.38
N GLU A 398 47.32 -9.03 -2.63
CA GLU A 398 48.51 -8.17 -2.57
C GLU A 398 49.64 -8.92 -1.82
N PRO A 399 50.82 -9.06 -2.46
CA PRO A 399 51.93 -9.71 -1.79
C PRO A 399 52.39 -8.87 -0.60
N GLU A 400 52.49 -9.50 0.58
CA GLU A 400 53.14 -8.91 1.75
C GLU A 400 54.49 -8.32 1.34
N VAL A 401 54.63 -7.02 1.38
CA VAL A 401 55.95 -6.37 1.31
C VAL A 401 56.64 -6.67 2.63
N GLN A 402 57.55 -7.64 2.61
CA GLN A 402 58.44 -7.90 3.72
C GLN A 402 59.37 -6.70 3.95
N PRO A 403 59.69 -6.38 5.22
CA PRO A 403 60.42 -5.19 5.63
C PRO A 403 61.87 -5.12 5.19
#